data_b931aaa26f9efdd4978f22fcd0ac02fa
#
_entry.id   b931aaa26f9efdd4978f22fcd0ac02fa
#
_cell.length_a   1.000
_cell.length_b   1.000
_cell.length_c   1.000
_cell.angle_alpha   90.00
_cell.angle_beta   90.00
_cell.angle_gamma   90.00
#
_symmetry.space_group_name_H-M   'P 1'
#
loop_
_entity.id
_entity.type
_entity.pdbx_description
1 polymer ?
#
loop_
_entity_poly.entity_id
_entity_poly.type
_entity_poly.pdbx_seq_one_letter_code
_entity_poly.pdbx_strand_id
1 'polypeptide(L)'
;MTISHNNPPPLHDQLCYAIYTAGIAIQRAYKPLLDELGLTYPQYLVLNVLWSGDEQTVGAIANALALESSTLTPLLKRLETAGLLRRTRNLSNERQVVIALTEEGRALQHRAGCLSDTLLAASMQTPKELADLNHDVRHLRDAIYSQIGGWDAPA
;
A
#
# COMPACT_ATOMS: atom_id res chain seq x y z
N MET A 1 16.44 17.86 27.98
CA MET A 1 14.99 17.79 28.15
C MET A 1 14.64 16.46 28.82
N THR A 2 14.32 16.47 30.07
CA THR A 2 13.92 15.28 30.82
C THR A 2 12.48 14.94 30.43
N ILE A 3 12.29 13.90 29.66
CA ILE A 3 10.96 13.38 29.35
C ILE A 3 10.46 12.72 30.64
N SER A 4 9.50 13.35 31.30
CA SER A 4 8.79 12.76 32.44
C SER A 4 8.02 11.54 31.93
N HIS A 5 8.45 10.35 32.33
CA HIS A 5 7.89 9.07 31.84
C HIS A 5 6.54 8.68 32.42
N ASN A 6 5.83 9.57 33.11
CA ASN A 6 4.61 9.22 33.83
C ASN A 6 3.27 9.48 33.11
N ASN A 7 3.28 10.22 32.01
CA ASN A 7 2.06 10.42 31.19
C ASN A 7 2.44 10.50 29.71
N PRO A 8 1.68 9.86 28.81
CA PRO A 8 1.91 10.03 27.38
C PRO A 8 1.64 11.51 26.99
N PRO A 9 2.33 12.04 25.97
CA PRO A 9 2.03 13.38 25.48
C PRO A 9 0.58 13.49 24.99
N PRO A 10 0.02 14.70 24.95
CA PRO A 10 -1.31 14.90 24.39
C PRO A 10 -1.42 14.30 22.99
N LEU A 11 -2.60 13.79 22.63
CA LEU A 11 -2.79 13.02 21.42
C LEU A 11 -2.35 13.78 20.14
N HIS A 12 -2.66 15.09 20.10
CA HIS A 12 -2.28 15.95 18.96
C HIS A 12 -0.77 16.22 18.83
N ASP A 13 0.01 15.95 19.88
CA ASP A 13 1.48 16.07 19.84
C ASP A 13 2.16 14.74 19.43
N GLN A 14 1.39 13.69 19.22
CA GLN A 14 1.92 12.38 18.86
C GLN A 14 2.02 12.22 17.35
N LEU A 15 3.25 12.05 16.83
CA LEU A 15 3.49 11.84 15.40
C LEU A 15 2.78 10.59 14.86
N CYS A 16 2.81 9.49 15.61
CA CYS A 16 2.15 8.24 15.21
C CYS A 16 0.62 8.41 15.07
N TYR A 17 -0.02 9.19 15.93
CA TYR A 17 -1.42 9.53 15.79
C TYR A 17 -1.70 10.40 14.55
N ALA A 18 -0.84 11.38 14.28
CA ALA A 18 -0.96 12.22 13.08
C ALA A 18 -0.85 11.38 11.80
N ILE A 19 0.13 10.48 11.71
CA ILE A 19 0.30 9.57 10.56
C ILE A 19 -0.90 8.62 10.42
N TYR A 20 -1.35 8.03 11.54
CA TYR A 20 -2.51 7.13 11.53
C TYR A 20 -3.79 7.82 11.03
N THR A 21 -4.09 9.00 11.54
CA THR A 21 -5.29 9.75 11.14
C THR A 21 -5.18 10.35 9.74
N ALA A 22 -3.99 10.76 9.31
CA ALA A 22 -3.74 11.16 7.92
C ALA A 22 -4.00 9.99 6.95
N GLY A 23 -3.56 8.78 7.30
CA GLY A 23 -3.85 7.57 6.51
C GLY A 23 -5.35 7.31 6.37
N ILE A 24 -6.13 7.48 7.43
CA ILE A 24 -7.60 7.37 7.39
C ILE A 24 -8.19 8.45 6.48
N ALA A 25 -7.73 9.69 6.60
CA ALA A 25 -8.23 10.80 5.77
C ALA A 25 -7.97 10.57 4.28
N ILE A 26 -6.78 10.10 3.93
CA ILE A 26 -6.41 9.76 2.55
C ILE A 26 -7.32 8.66 2.00
N GLN A 27 -7.55 7.60 2.76
CA GLN A 27 -8.44 6.50 2.32
C GLN A 27 -9.89 6.98 2.14
N ARG A 28 -10.37 7.89 2.98
CA ARG A 28 -11.69 8.50 2.82
C ARG A 28 -11.79 9.37 1.56
N ALA A 29 -10.72 10.11 1.25
CA ALA A 29 -10.66 10.90 0.02
C ALA A 29 -10.65 10.01 -1.23
N TYR A 30 -10.02 8.84 -1.17
CA TYR A 30 -9.98 7.87 -2.27
C TYR A 30 -11.26 7.05 -2.41
N LYS A 31 -12.07 6.96 -1.37
CA LYS A 31 -13.21 6.04 -1.34
C LYS A 31 -14.17 6.18 -2.54
N PRO A 32 -14.62 7.36 -2.97
CA PRO A 32 -15.52 7.47 -4.11
C PRO A 32 -14.94 6.83 -5.38
N LEU A 33 -13.67 7.09 -5.67
CA LEU A 33 -13.01 6.53 -6.86
C LEU A 33 -12.76 5.03 -6.73
N LEU A 34 -12.37 4.56 -5.54
CA LEU A 34 -12.18 3.13 -5.28
C LEU A 34 -13.50 2.37 -5.38
N ASP A 35 -14.61 2.94 -4.92
CA ASP A 35 -15.95 2.35 -5.06
C ASP A 35 -16.34 2.21 -6.53
N GLU A 36 -16.04 3.20 -7.37
CA GLU A 36 -16.25 3.12 -8.82
C GLU A 36 -15.43 2.01 -9.48
N LEU A 37 -14.25 1.72 -8.94
CA LEU A 37 -13.39 0.63 -9.41
C LEU A 37 -13.76 -0.73 -8.82
N GLY A 38 -14.63 -0.77 -7.83
CA GLY A 38 -14.98 -1.97 -7.08
C GLY A 38 -13.85 -2.50 -6.21
N LEU A 39 -12.97 -1.62 -5.73
CA LEU A 39 -11.78 -1.97 -4.98
C LEU A 39 -11.78 -1.39 -3.56
N THR A 40 -11.14 -2.10 -2.63
CA THR A 40 -10.63 -1.52 -1.39
C THR A 40 -9.23 -0.94 -1.61
N TYR A 41 -8.77 -0.06 -0.73
CA TYR A 41 -7.41 0.49 -0.84
C TYR A 41 -6.31 -0.59 -0.80
N PRO A 42 -6.35 -1.58 0.11
CA PRO A 42 -5.38 -2.69 0.07
C PRO A 42 -5.40 -3.49 -1.24
N GLN A 43 -6.57 -3.72 -1.84
CA GLN A 43 -6.68 -4.38 -3.15
C GLN A 43 -6.05 -3.53 -4.25
N TYR A 44 -6.27 -2.22 -4.24
CA TYR A 44 -5.62 -1.29 -5.15
C TYR A 44 -4.09 -1.35 -5.02
N LEU A 45 -3.55 -1.43 -3.80
CA LEU A 45 -2.11 -1.55 -3.59
C LEU A 45 -1.53 -2.83 -4.20
N VAL A 46 -2.22 -3.95 -4.07
CA VAL A 46 -1.82 -5.22 -4.72
C VAL A 46 -1.77 -5.07 -6.24
N LEU A 47 -2.82 -4.51 -6.83
CA LEU A 47 -2.86 -4.27 -8.27
C LEU A 47 -1.76 -3.29 -8.71
N ASN A 48 -1.49 -2.25 -7.92
CA ASN A 48 -0.43 -1.29 -8.22
C ASN A 48 0.95 -1.93 -8.29
N VAL A 49 1.24 -2.87 -7.39
CA VAL A 49 2.48 -3.66 -7.44
C VAL A 49 2.56 -4.46 -8.74
N LEU A 50 1.47 -5.12 -9.14
CA LEU A 50 1.42 -5.91 -10.37
C LEU A 50 1.43 -5.06 -11.64
N TRP A 51 0.86 -3.86 -11.64
CA TRP A 51 0.95 -2.93 -12.77
C TRP A 51 2.38 -2.42 -12.99
N SER A 52 3.18 -2.35 -11.93
CA SER A 52 4.59 -1.98 -12.03
C SER A 52 5.48 -3.12 -12.52
N GLY A 53 5.07 -4.36 -12.28
CA GLY A 53 5.75 -5.57 -12.73
C GLY A 53 4.85 -6.78 -12.49
N ASP A 54 4.27 -7.33 -13.54
CA ASP A 54 3.37 -8.47 -13.49
C ASP A 54 4.10 -9.79 -13.18
N GLU A 55 3.34 -10.84 -12.91
CA GLU A 55 3.86 -12.20 -12.66
C GLU A 55 4.81 -12.29 -11.46
N GLN A 56 4.36 -11.81 -10.29
CA GLN A 56 5.13 -11.83 -9.05
C GLN A 56 4.68 -12.95 -8.11
N THR A 57 5.62 -13.44 -7.30
CA THR A 57 5.28 -14.38 -6.22
C THR A 57 4.50 -13.68 -5.10
N VAL A 58 3.75 -14.46 -4.34
CA VAL A 58 3.04 -13.95 -3.14
C VAL A 58 4.03 -13.28 -2.19
N GLY A 59 5.20 -13.87 -1.98
CA GLY A 59 6.25 -13.31 -1.12
C GLY A 59 6.78 -11.97 -1.62
N ALA A 60 6.98 -11.81 -2.93
CA ALA A 60 7.43 -10.54 -3.52
C ALA A 60 6.38 -9.43 -3.35
N ILE A 61 5.10 -9.73 -3.56
CA ILE A 61 4.02 -8.77 -3.34
C ILE A 61 3.90 -8.40 -1.86
N ALA A 62 3.97 -9.38 -0.96
CA ALA A 62 3.93 -9.15 0.47
C ALA A 62 5.07 -8.23 0.92
N ASN A 63 6.29 -8.48 0.43
CA ASN A 63 7.44 -7.63 0.73
C ASN A 63 7.27 -6.21 0.17
N ALA A 64 6.78 -6.06 -1.06
CA ALA A 64 6.54 -4.74 -1.65
C ALA A 64 5.56 -3.89 -0.82
N LEU A 65 4.59 -4.52 -0.17
CA LEU A 65 3.53 -3.86 0.62
C LEU A 65 3.84 -3.83 2.13
N ALA A 66 4.96 -4.35 2.58
CA ALA A 66 5.29 -4.53 4.00
C ALA A 66 4.19 -5.31 4.76
N LEU A 67 3.60 -6.30 4.10
CA LEU A 67 2.56 -7.17 4.65
C LEU A 67 3.08 -8.59 4.85
N GLU A 68 2.48 -9.29 5.81
CA GLU A 68 2.68 -10.73 5.92
C GLU A 68 1.83 -11.49 4.89
N SER A 69 2.31 -12.64 4.45
CA SER A 69 1.61 -13.48 3.47
C SER A 69 0.22 -13.90 3.95
N SER A 70 0.04 -14.08 5.26
CA SER A 70 -1.27 -14.39 5.87
C SER A 70 -2.28 -13.26 5.70
N THR A 71 -1.85 -12.02 5.71
CA THR A 71 -2.69 -10.83 5.46
C THR A 71 -2.99 -10.67 3.97
N LEU A 72 -2.02 -10.98 3.12
CA LEU A 72 -2.13 -10.83 1.67
C LEU A 72 -3.04 -11.89 1.04
N THR A 73 -3.01 -13.13 1.51
CA THR A 73 -3.75 -14.25 0.91
C THR A 73 -5.25 -13.99 0.75
N PRO A 74 -5.98 -13.45 1.75
CA PRO A 74 -7.40 -13.10 1.58
C PRO A 74 -7.64 -12.02 0.52
N LEU A 75 -6.74 -11.04 0.39
CA LEU A 75 -6.83 -9.99 -0.63
C LEU A 75 -6.69 -10.58 -2.03
N LEU A 76 -5.72 -11.47 -2.23
CA LEU A 76 -5.50 -12.16 -3.50
C LEU A 76 -6.69 -13.02 -3.90
N LYS A 77 -7.29 -13.75 -2.96
CA LYS A 77 -8.49 -14.55 -3.21
C LYS A 77 -9.66 -13.71 -3.69
N ARG A 78 -9.89 -12.56 -3.06
CA ARG A 78 -10.97 -11.64 -3.45
C ARG A 78 -10.74 -11.05 -4.82
N LEU A 79 -9.51 -10.67 -5.15
CA LEU A 79 -9.15 -10.17 -6.48
C LEU A 79 -9.26 -11.24 -7.57
N GLU A 80 -8.89 -12.48 -7.26
CA GLU A 80 -9.08 -13.61 -8.16
C GLU A 80 -10.56 -13.87 -8.41
N THR A 81 -11.39 -13.91 -7.36
CA THR A 81 -12.86 -14.06 -7.48
C THR A 81 -13.49 -12.94 -8.30
N ALA A 82 -12.96 -11.72 -8.18
CA ALA A 82 -13.40 -10.56 -8.98
C ALA A 82 -12.91 -10.61 -10.44
N GLY A 83 -12.10 -11.58 -10.82
CA GLY A 83 -11.60 -11.76 -12.19
C GLY A 83 -10.46 -10.80 -12.56
N LEU A 84 -9.77 -10.19 -11.58
CA LEU A 84 -8.74 -9.20 -11.81
C LEU A 84 -7.33 -9.77 -11.83
N LEU A 85 -7.14 -10.93 -11.22
CA LEU A 85 -5.89 -11.67 -11.23
C LEU A 85 -6.14 -13.18 -11.25
N ARG A 86 -5.08 -13.93 -11.52
CA ARG A 86 -5.04 -15.39 -11.44
C ARG A 86 -3.83 -15.85 -10.66
N ARG A 87 -3.95 -16.99 -10.02
CA ARG A 87 -2.88 -17.65 -9.28
C ARG A 87 -2.46 -18.91 -10.02
N THR A 88 -1.19 -19.07 -10.27
CA THR A 88 -0.60 -20.26 -10.86
C THR A 88 0.56 -20.76 -10.00
N ARG A 89 0.74 -22.08 -9.97
CA ARG A 89 1.92 -22.65 -9.32
C ARG A 89 3.12 -22.41 -10.21
N ASN A 90 4.25 -22.07 -9.60
CA ASN A 90 5.51 -21.96 -10.33
C ASN A 90 5.97 -23.36 -10.74
N LEU A 91 6.15 -23.59 -12.06
CA LEU A 91 6.60 -24.87 -12.60
C LEU A 91 8.03 -25.22 -12.15
N SER A 92 8.85 -24.24 -11.82
CA SER A 92 10.22 -24.42 -11.36
C SER A 92 10.31 -24.66 -9.84
N ASN A 93 9.29 -24.28 -9.07
CA ASN A 93 9.20 -24.44 -7.64
C ASN A 93 7.73 -24.56 -7.21
N GLU A 94 7.26 -25.78 -7.02
CA GLU A 94 5.86 -26.07 -6.68
C GLU A 94 5.34 -25.45 -5.38
N ARG A 95 6.27 -24.96 -4.52
CA ARG A 95 5.91 -24.25 -3.27
C ARG A 95 5.59 -22.79 -3.48
N GLN A 96 5.94 -22.23 -4.64
CA GLN A 96 5.69 -20.83 -4.97
C GLN A 96 4.42 -20.70 -5.81
N VAL A 97 3.58 -19.75 -5.39
CA VAL A 97 2.42 -19.29 -6.15
C VAL A 97 2.78 -17.98 -6.83
N VAL A 98 2.60 -17.91 -8.15
CA VAL A 98 2.79 -16.72 -8.97
C VAL A 98 1.44 -16.07 -9.22
N ILE A 99 1.39 -14.77 -9.02
CA ILE A 99 0.21 -13.93 -9.24
C ILE A 99 0.40 -13.16 -10.53
N ALA A 100 -0.59 -13.24 -11.41
CA ALA A 100 -0.60 -12.52 -12.68
C ALA A 100 -1.92 -11.79 -12.89
N LEU A 101 -1.85 -10.63 -13.54
CA LEU A 101 -3.05 -9.86 -13.93
C LEU A 101 -3.83 -10.58 -15.03
N THR A 102 -5.14 -10.46 -14.99
CA THR A 102 -6.02 -10.73 -16.14
C THR A 102 -6.06 -9.50 -17.07
N GLU A 103 -6.72 -9.61 -18.22
CA GLU A 103 -6.95 -8.44 -19.09
C GLU A 103 -7.76 -7.36 -18.36
N GLU A 104 -8.78 -7.77 -17.62
CA GLU A 104 -9.60 -6.88 -16.80
C GLU A 104 -8.76 -6.18 -15.71
N GLY A 105 -7.85 -6.92 -15.06
CA GLY A 105 -6.93 -6.35 -14.08
C GLY A 105 -5.98 -5.32 -14.68
N ARG A 106 -5.47 -5.56 -15.89
CA ARG A 106 -4.64 -4.57 -16.62
C ARG A 106 -5.45 -3.36 -17.04
N ALA A 107 -6.66 -3.55 -17.53
CA ALA A 107 -7.53 -2.47 -17.98
C ALA A 107 -7.86 -1.47 -16.87
N LEU A 108 -7.97 -1.92 -15.62
CA LEU A 108 -8.21 -1.04 -14.47
C LEU A 108 -7.09 -0.02 -14.24
N GLN A 109 -5.87 -0.29 -14.66
CA GLN A 109 -4.74 0.63 -14.48
C GLN A 109 -5.03 2.03 -15.05
N HIS A 110 -5.65 2.09 -16.22
CA HIS A 110 -5.99 3.37 -16.87
C HIS A 110 -7.02 4.17 -16.07
N ARG A 111 -7.92 3.49 -15.38
CA ARG A 111 -8.97 4.12 -14.57
C ARG A 111 -8.46 4.51 -13.19
N ALA A 112 -7.45 3.81 -12.69
CA ALA A 112 -6.88 4.00 -11.35
C ALA A 112 -5.85 5.14 -11.28
N GLY A 113 -5.38 5.66 -12.40
CA GLY A 113 -4.37 6.72 -12.47
C GLY A 113 -4.77 8.03 -11.77
N CYS A 114 -6.07 8.25 -11.53
CA CYS A 114 -6.59 9.48 -10.94
C CYS A 114 -6.43 9.58 -9.41
N LEU A 115 -5.95 8.53 -8.72
CA LEU A 115 -5.81 8.59 -7.24
C LEU A 115 -4.81 9.64 -6.77
N SER A 116 -3.69 9.79 -7.49
CA SER A 116 -2.69 10.81 -7.18
C SER A 116 -3.25 12.23 -7.33
N ASP A 117 -4.06 12.46 -8.37
CA ASP A 117 -4.70 13.75 -8.60
C ASP A 117 -5.75 14.05 -7.52
N THR A 118 -6.46 13.02 -7.06
CA THR A 118 -7.42 13.12 -5.96
C THR A 118 -6.74 13.55 -4.66
N LEU A 119 -5.59 12.95 -4.34
CA LEU A 119 -4.82 13.34 -3.16
C LEU A 119 -4.31 14.77 -3.26
N LEU A 120 -3.75 15.13 -4.41
CA LEU A 120 -3.24 16.49 -4.64
C LEU A 120 -4.35 17.53 -4.45
N ALA A 121 -5.52 17.31 -5.04
CA ALA A 121 -6.67 18.19 -4.91
C ALA A 121 -7.20 18.27 -3.47
N ALA A 122 -7.30 17.12 -2.78
CA ALA A 122 -7.85 17.05 -1.42
C ALA A 122 -6.90 17.65 -0.37
N SER A 123 -5.59 17.56 -0.58
CA SER A 123 -4.59 18.01 0.38
C SER A 123 -4.36 19.52 0.39
N MET A 124 -4.75 20.22 -0.68
CA MET A 124 -4.43 21.64 -0.91
C MET A 124 -2.91 21.92 -0.87
N GLN A 125 -2.10 20.91 -1.12
CA GLN A 125 -0.65 20.99 -1.17
C GLN A 125 -0.17 21.11 -2.61
N THR A 126 1.04 21.59 -2.79
CA THR A 126 1.73 21.53 -4.08
C THR A 126 2.31 20.12 -4.32
N PRO A 127 2.57 19.74 -5.57
CA PRO A 127 3.26 18.47 -5.87
C PRO A 127 4.60 18.33 -5.13
N LYS A 128 5.34 19.44 -4.98
CA LYS A 128 6.62 19.44 -4.26
C LYS A 128 6.43 19.16 -2.77
N GLU A 129 5.47 19.81 -2.12
CA GLU A 129 5.19 19.59 -0.69
C GLU A 129 4.77 18.14 -0.42
N LEU A 130 3.95 17.53 -1.29
CA LEU A 130 3.59 16.12 -1.16
C LEU A 130 4.79 15.20 -1.40
N ALA A 131 5.68 15.52 -2.33
CA ALA A 131 6.89 14.74 -2.58
C ALA A 131 7.86 14.81 -1.39
N ASP A 132 8.05 16.00 -0.81
CA ASP A 132 8.90 16.21 0.36
C ASP A 132 8.33 15.44 1.58
N LEU A 133 7.03 15.54 1.82
CA LEU A 133 6.36 14.80 2.90
C LEU A 133 6.47 13.27 2.70
N ASN A 134 6.27 12.79 1.48
CA ASN A 134 6.44 11.38 1.16
C ASN A 134 7.87 10.91 1.43
N HIS A 135 8.86 11.72 1.07
CA HIS A 135 10.27 11.43 1.36
C HIS A 135 10.51 11.31 2.87
N ASP A 136 10.04 12.27 3.65
CA ASP A 136 10.24 12.30 5.10
C ASP A 136 9.57 11.12 5.81
N VAL A 137 8.33 10.79 5.44
CA VAL A 137 7.60 9.64 5.99
C VAL A 137 8.28 8.32 5.63
N ARG A 138 8.77 8.18 4.40
CA ARG A 138 9.54 6.99 3.98
C ARG A 138 10.85 6.87 4.75
N HIS A 139 11.58 7.97 4.92
CA HIS A 139 12.83 7.98 5.68
C HIS A 139 12.60 7.57 7.15
N LEU A 140 11.53 8.08 7.77
CA LEU A 140 11.13 7.67 9.12
C LEU A 140 10.82 6.16 9.17
N ARG A 141 10.02 5.65 8.25
CA ARG A 141 9.67 4.23 8.16
C ARG A 141 10.91 3.35 8.04
N ASP A 142 11.80 3.70 7.11
CA ASP A 142 13.00 2.91 6.82
C ASP A 142 13.96 2.91 8.01
N ALA A 143 14.11 4.03 8.69
CA ALA A 143 14.89 4.14 9.92
C ALA A 143 14.34 3.24 11.04
N ILE A 144 13.01 3.19 11.21
CA ILE A 144 12.37 2.32 12.20
C ILE A 144 12.65 0.85 11.86
N TYR A 145 12.40 0.42 10.62
CA TYR A 145 12.63 -0.96 10.21
C TYR A 145 14.09 -1.38 10.29
N SER A 146 15.04 -0.46 10.07
CA SER A 146 16.46 -0.76 10.26
C SER A 146 16.81 -1.13 11.72
N GLN A 147 16.03 -0.66 12.67
CA GLN A 147 16.21 -0.95 14.10
C GLN A 147 15.46 -2.21 14.56
N ILE A 148 14.21 -2.37 14.13
CA ILE A 148 13.36 -3.48 14.57
C ILE A 148 13.46 -4.72 13.68
N GLY A 149 13.95 -4.59 12.46
CA GLY A 149 13.96 -5.66 11.45
C GLY A 149 12.57 -5.99 10.91
N GLY A 150 12.49 -7.07 10.15
CA GLY A 150 11.23 -7.63 9.66
C GLY A 150 10.77 -7.16 8.28
N TRP A 151 11.41 -6.14 7.72
CA TRP A 151 11.12 -5.67 6.37
C TRP A 151 12.28 -4.87 5.80
N ASP A 152 12.60 -5.15 4.54
CA ASP A 152 13.56 -4.38 3.73
C ASP A 152 12.80 -3.75 2.56
N ALA A 153 12.87 -2.43 2.44
CA ALA A 153 12.23 -1.72 1.35
C ALA A 153 12.77 -2.24 -0.01
N PRO A 154 11.91 -2.55 -0.95
CA PRO A 154 12.36 -2.87 -2.30
C PRO A 154 13.07 -1.66 -2.93
N ALA A 155 14.12 -1.95 -3.66
CA ALA A 155 14.93 -0.93 -4.34
C ALA A 155 14.13 -0.12 -5.35
#